data_f12fe482a5d1891271fbff45f8217725
#
_entry.id   f12fe482a5d1891271fbff45f8217725
#
_cell.length_a   1.000
_cell.length_b   1.000
_cell.length_c   1.000
_cell.angle_alpha   90.00
_cell.angle_beta   90.00
_cell.angle_gamma   90.00
#
_symmetry.space_group_name_H-M   'P 1'
#
loop_
_entity.id
_entity.type
_entity.pdbx_description
1 polymer ?
#
loop_
_entity_poly.entity_id
_entity_poly.type
_entity_poly.pdbx_seq_one_letter_code
_entity_poly.pdbx_strand_id
1 'polypeptide(L)'
;MSKKNLFNDFSAVSTKEWKQKIQVDLKGADYNDTLVWESPEGIKVKPFYNTEDIASFVTNVATPEWKIGQAIFVQNEVASNKKAVDALKRGAEDLVFTIPTDTIKIDVLLKNINLKDIKVYFYFQFLASEYIAKIEELYKDNATNIHYNIDIVGNLASSGNWFHNLTKDHQELDKIATITNTQNTIGVNVSTYQNAGATMVQQLAYAMAHANEYLNHFKDTTIPNFTFTVSVSGNYFFEIAKLRALRLLWKSLQTEYNTTANCTILAVPSKRNKTLYDYNVNMLRTTTECMAASIGGADTICNLAYDAIYHKDNEFGERIARNQLLILKKESYLDVVTNPADGAYYIESITHQLAEKALELFKSIEATGGFLSNLKSHQIQKKIKESAAKEQELFNSEKEVLVGTNKYINKEDKIKEDLELYPFVKTNARKTLIIPIIEKRLAETVEQNRLKDE
;
A
#
# COMPACT_ATOMS: atom_id res chain seq x y z
N MET A 1 2.42 20.48 -49.57
CA MET A 1 1.00 20.32 -49.18
C MET A 1 0.89 20.84 -47.74
N SER A 2 0.16 21.98 -47.56
CA SER A 2 -0.09 22.49 -46.21
C SER A 2 -0.98 21.50 -45.47
N LYS A 3 -0.53 21.01 -44.32
CA LYS A 3 -1.38 20.20 -43.41
C LYS A 3 -2.56 21.06 -42.99
N LYS A 4 -3.74 20.89 -43.62
CA LYS A 4 -4.99 21.46 -43.13
C LYS A 4 -5.23 20.81 -41.76
N ASN A 5 -5.22 21.59 -40.68
CA ASN A 5 -5.69 21.08 -39.40
C ASN A 5 -7.13 20.64 -39.52
N LEU A 6 -7.43 19.42 -39.06
CA LEU A 6 -8.75 18.80 -39.19
C LEU A 6 -9.91 19.61 -38.59
N PHE A 7 -9.62 20.51 -37.65
CA PHE A 7 -10.60 21.25 -36.87
C PHE A 7 -10.56 22.77 -37.11
N ASN A 8 -9.93 23.26 -38.22
CA ASN A 8 -9.82 24.69 -38.51
C ASN A 8 -11.18 25.39 -38.70
N ASP A 9 -12.23 24.62 -39.00
CA ASP A 9 -13.60 25.16 -39.22
C ASP A 9 -14.37 25.34 -37.89
N PHE A 10 -13.77 24.94 -36.75
CA PHE A 10 -14.35 25.07 -35.41
C PHE A 10 -13.54 26.09 -34.60
N SER A 11 -14.22 26.98 -33.89
CA SER A 11 -13.58 27.88 -32.93
C SER A 11 -13.12 27.11 -31.70
N ALA A 12 -12.00 27.55 -31.11
CA ALA A 12 -11.55 27.00 -29.84
C ALA A 12 -12.60 27.28 -28.76
N VAL A 13 -12.91 26.24 -27.94
CA VAL A 13 -13.88 26.34 -26.84
C VAL A 13 -13.11 26.21 -25.52
N SER A 14 -13.23 27.18 -24.62
CA SER A 14 -12.63 27.18 -23.31
C SER A 14 -13.36 26.24 -22.34
N THR A 15 -12.69 25.81 -21.28
CA THR A 15 -13.31 25.06 -20.16
C THR A 15 -14.52 25.79 -19.59
N LYS A 16 -14.48 27.12 -19.52
CA LYS A 16 -15.58 27.95 -19.02
C LYS A 16 -16.81 27.87 -19.91
N GLU A 17 -16.63 27.96 -21.23
CA GLU A 17 -17.73 27.83 -22.20
C GLU A 17 -18.31 26.42 -22.18
N TRP A 18 -17.47 25.39 -22.11
CA TRP A 18 -17.97 24.02 -21.94
C TRP A 18 -18.79 23.87 -20.67
N LYS A 19 -18.32 24.37 -19.50
CA LYS A 19 -19.07 24.33 -18.26
C LYS A 19 -20.40 25.09 -18.35
N GLN A 20 -20.44 26.25 -19.02
CA GLN A 20 -21.67 27.00 -19.25
C GLN A 20 -22.66 26.19 -20.08
N LYS A 21 -22.21 25.50 -21.15
CA LYS A 21 -23.07 24.63 -21.95
C LYS A 21 -23.68 23.51 -21.10
N ILE A 22 -22.88 22.84 -20.26
CA ILE A 22 -23.39 21.82 -19.35
C ILE A 22 -24.42 22.40 -18.38
N GLN A 23 -24.20 23.58 -17.81
CA GLN A 23 -25.18 24.25 -16.94
C GLN A 23 -26.52 24.54 -17.63
N VAL A 24 -26.46 24.94 -18.88
CA VAL A 24 -27.68 25.12 -19.69
C VAL A 24 -28.42 23.80 -19.90
N ASP A 25 -27.68 22.72 -20.19
CA ASP A 25 -28.26 21.39 -20.43
C ASP A 25 -28.83 20.75 -19.16
N LEU A 26 -28.32 21.13 -17.95
CA LEU A 26 -28.88 20.74 -16.67
C LEU A 26 -30.23 21.35 -16.32
N LYS A 27 -30.74 22.30 -17.14
CA LYS A 27 -32.09 22.90 -17.03
C LYS A 27 -32.43 23.43 -15.64
N GLY A 28 -31.46 24.05 -14.97
CA GLY A 28 -31.60 24.66 -13.64
C GLY A 28 -31.13 23.81 -12.44
N ALA A 29 -30.71 22.57 -12.65
CA ALA A 29 -30.04 21.83 -11.62
C ALA A 29 -28.63 22.39 -11.38
N ASP A 30 -28.18 22.40 -10.11
CA ASP A 30 -26.82 22.86 -9.78
C ASP A 30 -25.76 21.92 -10.32
N TYR A 31 -24.71 22.48 -10.93
CA TYR A 31 -23.62 21.73 -11.53
C TYR A 31 -22.82 20.94 -10.47
N ASN A 32 -22.55 21.56 -9.33
CA ASN A 32 -21.71 20.90 -8.31
C ASN A 32 -22.48 19.76 -7.62
N ASP A 33 -23.78 20.02 -7.30
CA ASP A 33 -24.60 19.00 -6.64
C ASP A 33 -24.91 17.80 -7.55
N THR A 34 -24.93 18.02 -8.88
CA THR A 34 -25.33 16.99 -9.84
C THR A 34 -24.16 16.20 -10.41
N LEU A 35 -23.03 16.85 -10.68
CA LEU A 35 -21.94 16.27 -11.48
C LEU A 35 -20.59 16.21 -10.76
N VAL A 36 -20.41 16.95 -9.66
CA VAL A 36 -19.13 16.94 -8.91
C VAL A 36 -19.22 15.95 -7.77
N TRP A 37 -18.34 14.95 -7.80
CA TRP A 37 -18.24 14.00 -6.71
C TRP A 37 -17.24 14.47 -5.67
N GLU A 38 -17.67 14.58 -4.42
CA GLU A 38 -16.78 14.85 -3.29
C GLU A 38 -16.25 13.53 -2.73
N SER A 39 -14.95 13.31 -2.91
CA SER A 39 -14.29 12.10 -2.45
C SER A 39 -14.07 12.12 -0.93
N PRO A 40 -13.85 10.94 -0.28
CA PRO A 40 -13.45 10.86 1.14
C PRO A 40 -12.16 11.63 1.47
N GLU A 41 -11.36 11.92 0.45
CA GLU A 41 -10.11 12.68 0.55
C GLU A 41 -10.36 14.22 0.59
N GLY A 42 -11.61 14.66 0.52
CA GLY A 42 -11.98 16.06 0.38
C GLY A 42 -11.54 16.67 -0.95
N ILE A 43 -11.40 15.85 -1.99
CA ILE A 43 -11.12 16.26 -3.36
C ILE A 43 -12.43 16.28 -4.14
N LYS A 44 -12.72 17.41 -4.76
CA LYS A 44 -13.89 17.59 -5.65
C LYS A 44 -13.54 17.12 -7.05
N VAL A 45 -14.05 15.96 -7.43
CA VAL A 45 -13.83 15.34 -8.74
C VAL A 45 -14.83 15.90 -9.73
N LYS A 46 -14.32 16.53 -10.79
CA LYS A 46 -15.13 17.09 -11.89
C LYS A 46 -15.54 15.99 -12.87
N PRO A 47 -16.62 16.20 -13.65
CA PRO A 47 -17.07 15.22 -14.64
C PRO A 47 -16.15 15.12 -15.87
N PHE A 48 -15.27 16.10 -16.10
CA PHE A 48 -14.26 16.08 -17.16
C PHE A 48 -13.02 16.89 -16.76
N TYR A 49 -11.90 16.57 -17.41
CA TYR A 49 -10.59 17.22 -17.24
C TYR A 49 -9.95 17.49 -18.59
N ASN A 50 -9.17 18.56 -18.68
CA ASN A 50 -8.46 18.96 -19.90
C ASN A 50 -7.13 19.64 -19.56
N THR A 51 -6.43 20.20 -20.55
CA THR A 51 -5.13 20.85 -20.40
C THR A 51 -5.11 22.03 -19.42
N GLU A 52 -6.25 22.74 -19.25
CA GLU A 52 -6.34 23.85 -18.30
C GLU A 52 -6.33 23.37 -16.83
N ASP A 53 -6.62 22.10 -16.59
CA ASP A 53 -6.65 21.50 -15.24
C ASP A 53 -5.27 21.06 -14.73
N ILE A 54 -4.29 20.92 -15.62
CA ILE A 54 -2.91 20.50 -15.30
C ILE A 54 -1.91 21.55 -15.72
N ALA A 55 -2.05 22.76 -15.23
CA ALA A 55 -1.39 23.99 -15.66
C ALA A 55 0.16 24.02 -15.68
N SER A 56 0.90 22.91 -15.59
CA SER A 56 2.34 22.77 -15.81
C SER A 56 2.97 21.47 -15.28
N PHE A 57 2.18 20.46 -14.94
CA PHE A 57 2.69 19.28 -14.24
C PHE A 57 2.46 18.01 -15.05
N VAL A 58 3.45 17.56 -15.77
CA VAL A 58 3.59 16.13 -16.02
C VAL A 58 4.45 15.61 -14.89
N THR A 59 3.88 14.72 -14.10
CA THR A 59 4.58 14.08 -13.00
C THR A 59 5.58 13.09 -13.59
N ASN A 60 6.78 13.55 -13.94
CA ASN A 60 7.87 12.68 -14.35
C ASN A 60 8.34 11.86 -13.14
N VAL A 61 7.61 10.83 -12.83
CA VAL A 61 8.01 9.81 -11.86
C VAL A 61 8.56 8.64 -12.66
N ALA A 62 9.87 8.42 -12.56
CA ALA A 62 10.46 7.20 -13.09
C ALA A 62 9.79 6.01 -12.39
N THR A 63 9.01 5.23 -13.15
CA THR A 63 8.39 4.01 -12.66
C THR A 63 9.22 2.83 -13.10
N PRO A 64 9.61 1.93 -12.20
CA PRO A 64 10.35 0.73 -12.57
C PRO A 64 9.46 -0.26 -13.32
N GLU A 65 10.06 -1.19 -14.03
CA GLU A 65 9.37 -2.41 -14.45
C GLU A 65 8.94 -3.18 -13.21
N TRP A 66 7.63 -3.33 -13.00
CA TRP A 66 7.12 -3.98 -11.81
C TRP A 66 7.37 -5.50 -11.81
N LYS A 67 7.57 -6.08 -10.64
CA LYS A 67 7.86 -7.50 -10.44
C LYS A 67 6.71 -8.19 -9.69
N ILE A 68 6.52 -9.49 -10.02
CA ILE A 68 5.54 -10.36 -9.37
C ILE A 68 6.15 -10.90 -8.09
N GLY A 69 5.63 -10.44 -6.93
CA GLY A 69 6.04 -10.90 -5.61
C GLY A 69 5.23 -12.10 -5.12
N GLN A 70 5.88 -13.01 -4.38
CA GLN A 70 5.22 -14.09 -3.65
C GLN A 70 5.48 -13.96 -2.15
N ALA A 71 4.41 -13.78 -1.36
CA ALA A 71 4.50 -13.76 0.11
C ALA A 71 4.53 -15.18 0.67
N ILE A 72 5.39 -15.39 1.69
CA ILE A 72 5.55 -16.68 2.39
C ILE A 72 5.78 -16.39 3.88
N PHE A 73 4.89 -16.90 4.74
CA PHE A 73 5.13 -16.94 6.18
C PHE A 73 5.99 -18.15 6.53
N VAL A 74 7.13 -17.92 7.17
CA VAL A 74 8.12 -18.97 7.40
C VAL A 74 7.88 -19.67 8.74
N GLN A 75 7.05 -20.72 8.72
CA GLN A 75 6.88 -21.62 9.87
C GLN A 75 8.01 -22.64 9.97
N ASN A 76 8.49 -23.12 8.82
CA ASN A 76 9.58 -24.07 8.68
C ASN A 76 10.40 -23.72 7.45
N GLU A 77 11.73 -23.57 7.60
CA GLU A 77 12.63 -23.12 6.53
C GLU A 77 12.66 -24.06 5.32
N VAL A 78 12.60 -25.39 5.53
CA VAL A 78 12.67 -26.38 4.45
C VAL A 78 11.37 -26.34 3.62
N ALA A 79 10.21 -26.30 4.28
CA ALA A 79 8.92 -26.23 3.61
C ALA A 79 8.76 -24.91 2.86
N SER A 80 9.14 -23.80 3.50
CA SER A 80 9.09 -22.45 2.90
C SER A 80 10.07 -22.29 1.73
N ASN A 81 11.25 -22.91 1.80
CA ASN A 81 12.18 -22.94 0.68
C ASN A 81 11.57 -23.68 -0.55
N LYS A 82 11.00 -24.88 -0.34
CA LYS A 82 10.32 -25.61 -1.42
C LYS A 82 9.22 -24.76 -2.07
N LYS A 83 8.42 -24.08 -1.25
CA LYS A 83 7.36 -23.17 -1.72
C LYS A 83 7.91 -22.00 -2.51
N ALA A 84 8.98 -21.37 -2.04
CA ALA A 84 9.66 -20.28 -2.73
C ALA A 84 10.23 -20.70 -4.09
N VAL A 85 10.94 -21.84 -4.14
CA VAL A 85 11.52 -22.39 -5.38
C VAL A 85 10.42 -22.76 -6.38
N ASP A 86 9.30 -23.35 -5.91
CA ASP A 86 8.15 -23.66 -6.77
C ASP A 86 7.48 -22.38 -7.30
N ALA A 87 7.29 -21.39 -6.45
CA ALA A 87 6.71 -20.10 -6.84
C ALA A 87 7.53 -19.40 -7.93
N LEU A 88 8.86 -19.36 -7.78
CA LEU A 88 9.78 -18.80 -8.79
C LEU A 88 9.70 -19.57 -10.12
N LYS A 89 9.64 -20.89 -10.08
CA LYS A 89 9.47 -21.72 -11.29
C LYS A 89 8.12 -21.47 -11.99
N ARG A 90 7.12 -21.03 -11.24
CA ARG A 90 5.76 -20.76 -11.72
C ARG A 90 5.51 -19.28 -11.98
N GLY A 91 6.54 -18.46 -12.09
CA GLY A 91 6.45 -17.07 -12.55
C GLY A 91 6.44 -15.99 -11.49
N ALA A 92 6.70 -16.30 -10.23
CA ALA A 92 7.09 -15.27 -9.26
C ALA A 92 8.49 -14.74 -9.65
N GLU A 93 8.69 -13.44 -9.46
CA GLU A 93 9.94 -12.75 -9.80
C GLU A 93 10.65 -12.20 -8.56
N ASP A 94 9.92 -11.99 -7.47
CA ASP A 94 10.43 -11.55 -6.17
C ASP A 94 9.82 -12.39 -5.03
N LEU A 95 10.47 -12.42 -3.87
CA LEU A 95 10.01 -13.15 -2.69
C LEU A 95 9.85 -12.22 -1.49
N VAL A 96 8.78 -12.43 -0.73
CA VAL A 96 8.49 -11.68 0.49
C VAL A 96 8.36 -12.66 1.65
N PHE A 97 9.33 -12.69 2.56
CA PHE A 97 9.34 -13.59 3.70
C PHE A 97 8.97 -12.88 4.99
N THR A 98 8.01 -13.43 5.72
CA THR A 98 7.78 -13.06 7.12
C THR A 98 8.50 -14.06 8.02
N ILE A 99 9.50 -13.59 8.78
CA ILE A 99 10.34 -14.39 9.67
C ILE A 99 9.86 -14.21 11.11
N PRO A 100 9.24 -15.22 11.73
CA PRO A 100 8.66 -15.10 13.07
C PRO A 100 9.69 -15.11 14.22
N THR A 101 10.81 -15.81 14.04
CA THR A 101 11.84 -15.98 15.08
C THR A 101 13.24 -16.02 14.46
N ASP A 102 14.25 -15.66 15.25
CA ASP A 102 15.67 -15.71 14.90
C ASP A 102 16.26 -17.14 14.81
N THR A 103 15.45 -18.14 15.11
CA THR A 103 15.82 -19.56 15.00
C THR A 103 15.74 -20.11 13.57
N ILE A 104 15.05 -19.41 12.65
CA ILE A 104 14.95 -19.77 11.24
C ILE A 104 16.34 -19.71 10.58
N LYS A 105 16.72 -20.81 9.90
CA LYS A 105 18.01 -20.93 9.21
C LYS A 105 17.89 -20.34 7.79
N ILE A 106 18.53 -19.19 7.58
CA ILE A 106 18.44 -18.46 6.29
C ILE A 106 19.15 -19.20 5.15
N ASP A 107 20.26 -19.87 5.43
CA ASP A 107 20.99 -20.71 4.47
C ASP A 107 20.11 -21.85 3.93
N VAL A 108 19.25 -22.41 4.76
CA VAL A 108 18.26 -23.42 4.37
C VAL A 108 17.10 -22.78 3.62
N LEU A 109 16.57 -21.63 4.10
CA LEU A 109 15.45 -20.92 3.50
C LEU A 109 15.76 -20.46 2.06
N LEU A 110 16.96 -19.94 1.82
CA LEU A 110 17.37 -19.39 0.53
C LEU A 110 18.15 -20.42 -0.35
N LYS A 111 18.22 -21.68 0.06
CA LYS A 111 18.94 -22.71 -0.68
C LYS A 111 18.41 -22.85 -2.11
N ASN A 112 19.31 -22.86 -3.09
CA ASN A 112 19.00 -22.98 -4.52
C ASN A 112 18.15 -21.81 -5.10
N ILE A 113 18.13 -20.65 -4.42
CA ILE A 113 17.52 -19.43 -4.92
C ILE A 113 18.63 -18.51 -5.42
N ASN A 114 18.54 -18.09 -6.70
CA ASN A 114 19.50 -17.16 -7.30
C ASN A 114 19.11 -15.71 -6.97
N LEU A 115 19.80 -15.09 -6.02
CA LEU A 115 19.53 -13.73 -5.56
C LEU A 115 19.99 -12.63 -6.54
N LYS A 116 20.70 -12.97 -7.66
CA LYS A 116 21.16 -11.95 -8.62
C LYS A 116 20.01 -11.33 -9.41
N ASP A 117 18.96 -12.10 -9.65
CA ASP A 117 17.89 -11.75 -10.57
C ASP A 117 16.57 -11.43 -9.86
N ILE A 118 16.50 -11.60 -8.52
CA ILE A 118 15.30 -11.42 -7.73
C ILE A 118 15.56 -10.55 -6.52
N LYS A 119 14.55 -9.79 -6.09
CA LYS A 119 14.55 -9.13 -4.80
C LYS A 119 13.95 -10.05 -3.73
N VAL A 120 14.53 -10.00 -2.54
CA VAL A 120 14.01 -10.68 -1.35
C VAL A 120 13.71 -9.65 -0.29
N TYR A 121 12.45 -9.60 0.12
CA TYR A 121 11.96 -8.72 1.17
C TYR A 121 11.77 -9.53 2.45
N PHE A 122 12.43 -9.13 3.54
CA PHE A 122 12.25 -9.72 4.85
C PHE A 122 11.41 -8.83 5.75
N TYR A 123 10.46 -9.43 6.46
CA TYR A 123 9.68 -8.83 7.54
C TYR A 123 9.93 -9.64 8.81
N PHE A 124 10.70 -9.09 9.74
CA PHE A 124 11.03 -9.75 10.97
C PHE A 124 10.03 -9.41 12.08
N GLN A 125 9.56 -10.43 12.81
CA GLN A 125 8.73 -10.25 14.01
C GLN A 125 9.59 -10.07 15.28
N PHE A 126 10.88 -9.86 15.11
CA PHE A 126 11.89 -9.61 16.13
C PHE A 126 12.91 -8.59 15.62
N LEU A 127 13.74 -8.07 16.50
CA LEU A 127 14.82 -7.14 16.15
C LEU A 127 16.14 -7.67 16.72
N ALA A 128 17.04 -8.11 15.83
CA ALA A 128 18.33 -8.70 16.20
C ALA A 128 19.39 -8.42 15.13
N SER A 129 20.34 -7.55 15.44
CA SER A 129 21.45 -7.20 14.53
C SER A 129 22.34 -8.40 14.22
N GLU A 130 22.55 -9.31 15.17
CA GLU A 130 23.33 -10.53 14.97
C GLU A 130 22.73 -11.48 13.92
N TYR A 131 21.40 -11.51 13.82
CA TYR A 131 20.73 -12.31 12.81
C TYR A 131 20.91 -11.70 11.41
N ILE A 132 20.81 -10.36 11.30
CA ILE A 132 21.06 -9.63 10.05
C ILE A 132 22.53 -9.79 9.62
N ALA A 133 23.47 -9.74 10.56
CA ALA A 133 24.90 -9.96 10.26
C ALA A 133 25.17 -11.33 9.61
N LYS A 134 24.48 -12.38 10.06
CA LYS A 134 24.58 -13.71 9.43
C LYS A 134 24.05 -13.71 7.99
N ILE A 135 22.96 -12.97 7.69
CA ILE A 135 22.43 -12.85 6.35
C ILE A 135 23.44 -12.14 5.44
N GLU A 136 24.01 -11.03 5.91
CA GLU A 136 25.03 -10.27 5.15
C GLU A 136 26.29 -11.10 4.91
N GLU A 137 26.77 -11.86 5.90
CA GLU A 137 27.93 -12.74 5.73
C GLU A 137 27.69 -13.80 4.63
N LEU A 138 26.50 -14.38 4.59
CA LEU A 138 26.14 -15.42 3.61
C LEU A 138 25.90 -14.87 2.21
N TYR A 139 25.37 -13.66 2.09
CA TYR A 139 24.84 -13.13 0.82
C TYR A 139 25.38 -11.74 0.44
N LYS A 140 26.52 -11.29 1.00
CA LYS A 140 27.13 -9.98 0.75
C LYS A 140 27.26 -9.59 -0.72
N ASP A 141 27.49 -10.53 -1.61
CA ASP A 141 27.63 -10.31 -3.05
C ASP A 141 26.28 -10.00 -3.74
N ASN A 142 25.16 -10.18 -3.02
CA ASN A 142 23.79 -9.93 -3.48
C ASN A 142 23.03 -8.98 -2.55
N ALA A 143 23.71 -8.25 -1.67
CA ALA A 143 23.10 -7.38 -0.65
C ALA A 143 22.16 -6.32 -1.25
N THR A 144 22.41 -5.85 -2.48
CA THR A 144 21.57 -4.88 -3.18
C THR A 144 20.15 -5.38 -3.48
N ASN A 145 19.96 -6.70 -3.51
CA ASN A 145 18.66 -7.33 -3.78
C ASN A 145 17.95 -7.81 -2.51
N ILE A 146 18.55 -7.60 -1.34
CA ILE A 146 17.95 -7.93 -0.05
C ILE A 146 17.38 -6.66 0.58
N HIS A 147 16.09 -6.70 0.91
CA HIS A 147 15.36 -5.64 1.60
C HIS A 147 15.02 -6.10 3.02
N TYR A 148 15.62 -5.48 4.02
CA TYR A 148 15.47 -5.89 5.43
C TYR A 148 14.20 -5.37 6.09
N ASN A 149 13.64 -4.28 5.59
CA ASN A 149 12.39 -3.66 6.05
C ASN A 149 12.31 -3.51 7.58
N ILE A 150 13.40 -3.03 8.19
CA ILE A 150 13.42 -2.78 9.64
C ILE A 150 12.54 -1.58 9.95
N ASP A 151 11.50 -1.80 10.75
CA ASP A 151 10.49 -0.80 11.07
C ASP A 151 10.15 -0.81 12.57
N ILE A 152 10.99 -0.15 13.38
CA ILE A 152 10.82 -0.07 14.84
C ILE A 152 9.66 0.85 15.23
N VAL A 153 9.41 1.92 14.46
CA VAL A 153 8.29 2.85 14.68
C VAL A 153 6.97 2.22 14.24
N GLY A 154 6.95 1.49 13.12
CA GLY A 154 5.78 0.72 12.67
C GLY A 154 5.43 -0.43 13.62
N ASN A 155 6.42 -1.09 14.23
CA ASN A 155 6.19 -2.07 15.30
C ASN A 155 5.51 -1.41 16.51
N LEU A 156 6.01 -0.26 16.97
CA LEU A 156 5.35 0.49 18.03
C LEU A 156 3.91 0.88 17.66
N ALA A 157 3.71 1.38 16.44
CA ALA A 157 2.40 1.82 15.96
C ALA A 157 1.36 0.67 15.93
N SER A 158 1.75 -0.50 15.43
CA SER A 158 0.86 -1.65 15.24
C SER A 158 0.71 -2.52 16.49
N SER A 159 1.79 -2.71 17.26
CA SER A 159 1.78 -3.55 18.47
C SER A 159 1.46 -2.79 19.75
N GLY A 160 1.67 -1.47 19.76
CA GLY A 160 1.60 -0.61 20.94
C GLY A 160 2.85 -0.65 21.80
N ASN A 161 3.88 -1.42 21.44
CA ASN A 161 5.14 -1.57 22.19
C ASN A 161 6.33 -1.54 21.24
N TRP A 162 7.49 -1.15 21.77
CA TRP A 162 8.79 -1.38 21.14
C TRP A 162 9.10 -2.88 21.11
N PHE A 163 10.05 -3.33 20.29
CA PHE A 163 10.60 -4.70 20.42
C PHE A 163 11.21 -4.91 21.80
N HIS A 164 12.04 -3.98 22.26
CA HIS A 164 12.61 -3.94 23.59
C HIS A 164 12.25 -2.64 24.31
N ASN A 165 12.82 -1.51 23.89
CA ASN A 165 12.52 -0.15 24.34
C ASN A 165 13.13 0.85 23.35
N LEU A 166 12.75 2.12 23.47
CA LEU A 166 13.18 3.21 22.57
C LEU A 166 14.71 3.20 22.32
N THR A 167 15.50 3.19 23.39
CA THR A 167 16.97 3.29 23.30
C THR A 167 17.59 2.06 22.66
N LYS A 168 17.18 0.86 23.10
CA LYS A 168 17.70 -0.40 22.55
C LYS A 168 17.33 -0.58 21.08
N ASP A 169 16.09 -0.29 20.71
CA ASP A 169 15.63 -0.49 19.34
C ASP A 169 16.38 0.43 18.38
N HIS A 170 16.66 1.69 18.77
CA HIS A 170 17.48 2.59 17.97
C HIS A 170 18.96 2.13 17.91
N GLN A 171 19.54 1.65 19.02
CA GLN A 171 20.89 1.08 19.00
C GLN A 171 21.00 -0.16 18.10
N GLU A 172 20.00 -1.02 18.09
CA GLU A 172 19.96 -2.16 17.16
C GLU A 172 19.80 -1.70 15.71
N LEU A 173 18.96 -0.68 15.47
CA LEU A 173 18.80 -0.08 14.14
C LEU A 173 20.13 0.49 13.62
N ASP A 174 20.89 1.20 14.45
CA ASP A 174 22.22 1.76 14.08
C ASP A 174 23.21 0.65 13.72
N LYS A 175 23.25 -0.43 14.50
CA LYS A 175 24.07 -1.60 14.18
C LYS A 175 23.66 -2.23 12.86
N ILE A 176 22.36 -2.43 12.63
CA ILE A 176 21.84 -3.01 11.39
C ILE A 176 22.19 -2.12 10.20
N ALA A 177 21.98 -0.81 10.30
CA ALA A 177 22.33 0.13 9.23
C ALA A 177 23.83 0.07 8.87
N THR A 178 24.69 -0.10 9.89
CA THR A 178 26.14 -0.28 9.67
C THR A 178 26.44 -1.61 8.98
N ILE A 179 25.83 -2.71 9.45
CA ILE A 179 26.03 -4.07 8.90
C ILE A 179 25.58 -4.14 7.44
N THR A 180 24.42 -3.59 7.12
CA THR A 180 23.84 -3.60 5.76
C THR A 180 24.44 -2.53 4.84
N ASN A 181 25.44 -1.79 5.31
CA ASN A 181 26.00 -0.64 4.61
C ASN A 181 24.91 0.32 4.09
N THR A 182 23.86 0.50 4.90
CA THR A 182 22.68 1.34 4.64
C THR A 182 21.84 0.97 3.41
N GLN A 183 22.11 -0.18 2.77
CA GLN A 183 21.30 -0.62 1.63
C GLN A 183 19.98 -1.23 2.09
N ASN A 184 18.86 -0.81 1.47
CA ASN A 184 17.53 -1.40 1.61
C ASN A 184 17.14 -1.81 3.05
N THR A 185 17.53 -0.97 4.04
CA THR A 185 17.46 -1.32 5.46
C THR A 185 16.10 -0.99 6.06
N ILE A 186 15.56 0.19 5.73
CA ILE A 186 14.38 0.74 6.40
C ILE A 186 13.10 0.29 5.70
N GLY A 187 12.14 -0.20 6.50
CA GLY A 187 10.76 -0.39 6.10
C GLY A 187 9.84 0.70 6.65
N VAL A 188 8.82 1.07 5.88
CA VAL A 188 7.70 1.89 6.34
C VAL A 188 6.42 1.18 5.95
N ASN A 189 5.75 0.56 6.93
CA ASN A 189 4.53 -0.20 6.68
C ASN A 189 3.29 0.71 6.67
N VAL A 190 3.00 1.29 5.51
CA VAL A 190 1.81 2.15 5.29
C VAL A 190 0.51 1.34 5.29
N SER A 191 0.59 0.02 5.00
CA SER A 191 -0.59 -0.88 4.97
C SER A 191 -1.33 -0.92 6.29
N THR A 192 -0.62 -0.81 7.42
CA THR A 192 -1.22 -0.75 8.76
C THR A 192 -2.21 0.42 8.88
N TYR A 193 -1.87 1.59 8.36
CA TYR A 193 -2.74 2.77 8.44
C TYR A 193 -3.99 2.60 7.57
N GLN A 194 -3.80 2.11 6.34
CA GLN A 194 -4.89 1.88 5.40
C GLN A 194 -5.86 0.81 5.93
N ASN A 195 -5.36 -0.34 6.36
CA ASN A 195 -6.19 -1.42 6.88
C ASN A 195 -6.90 -1.06 8.20
N ALA A 196 -6.44 -0.03 8.90
CA ALA A 196 -7.11 0.55 10.07
C ALA A 196 -8.16 1.61 9.70
N GLY A 197 -8.25 2.05 8.43
CA GLY A 197 -9.24 3.00 7.92
C GLY A 197 -8.75 4.43 7.75
N ALA A 198 -7.44 4.63 7.59
CA ALA A 198 -6.88 5.92 7.20
C ALA A 198 -7.27 6.28 5.75
N THR A 199 -7.64 7.53 5.49
CA THR A 199 -7.83 8.04 4.13
C THR A 199 -6.51 8.06 3.34
N MET A 200 -6.54 8.19 2.01
CA MET A 200 -5.31 8.21 1.20
C MET A 200 -4.42 9.40 1.55
N VAL A 201 -5.00 10.56 1.84
CA VAL A 201 -4.27 11.73 2.35
C VAL A 201 -3.57 11.41 3.67
N GLN A 202 -4.26 10.74 4.60
CA GLN A 202 -3.66 10.30 5.87
C GLN A 202 -2.56 9.25 5.65
N GLN A 203 -2.78 8.28 4.78
CA GLN A 203 -1.78 7.25 4.44
C GLN A 203 -0.48 7.89 3.94
N LEU A 204 -0.57 8.83 2.99
CA LEU A 204 0.57 9.55 2.43
C LEU A 204 1.27 10.42 3.47
N ALA A 205 0.52 11.21 4.23
CA ALA A 205 1.07 12.07 5.27
C ALA A 205 1.76 11.28 6.39
N TYR A 206 1.14 10.17 6.82
CA TYR A 206 1.72 9.29 7.84
C TYR A 206 2.92 8.51 7.32
N ALA A 207 2.92 8.11 6.03
CA ALA A 207 4.09 7.52 5.40
C ALA A 207 5.29 8.47 5.41
N MET A 208 5.07 9.74 5.07
CA MET A 208 6.13 10.77 5.08
C MET A 208 6.58 11.09 6.50
N ALA A 209 5.66 11.28 7.44
CA ALA A 209 6.00 11.59 8.83
C ALA A 209 6.72 10.40 9.52
N HIS A 210 6.31 9.18 9.24
CA HIS A 210 6.97 7.96 9.72
C HIS A 210 8.39 7.83 9.13
N ALA A 211 8.55 8.01 7.82
CA ALA A 211 9.87 8.01 7.19
C ALA A 211 10.75 9.14 7.72
N ASN A 212 10.16 10.32 8.01
CA ASN A 212 10.85 11.48 8.53
C ASN A 212 11.47 11.24 9.92
N GLU A 213 10.90 10.38 10.75
CA GLU A 213 11.53 9.95 12.03
C GLU A 213 12.89 9.27 11.75
N TYR A 214 12.96 8.41 10.74
CA TYR A 214 14.22 7.75 10.35
C TYR A 214 15.18 8.71 9.63
N LEU A 215 14.68 9.59 8.76
CA LEU A 215 15.51 10.60 8.12
C LEU A 215 16.16 11.53 9.16
N ASN A 216 15.42 11.96 10.17
CA ASN A 216 15.95 12.75 11.28
C ASN A 216 16.97 11.97 12.11
N HIS A 217 16.75 10.67 12.32
CA HIS A 217 17.68 9.82 13.05
C HIS A 217 19.02 9.68 12.32
N PHE A 218 18.99 9.53 10.99
CA PHE A 218 20.19 9.33 10.17
C PHE A 218 20.75 10.59 9.51
N LYS A 219 20.20 11.79 9.80
CA LYS A 219 20.59 13.04 9.11
C LYS A 219 22.08 13.39 9.16
N ASP A 220 22.77 12.99 10.24
CA ASP A 220 24.20 13.26 10.44
C ASP A 220 25.08 12.07 10.02
N THR A 221 24.49 11.06 9.38
CA THR A 221 25.15 9.84 8.90
C THR A 221 24.70 9.51 7.48
N THR A 222 24.96 8.30 6.99
CA THR A 222 24.43 7.85 5.70
C THR A 222 22.97 7.44 5.83
N ILE A 223 22.08 8.09 5.11
CA ILE A 223 20.65 7.79 5.09
C ILE A 223 20.41 6.48 4.31
N PRO A 224 19.77 5.46 4.92
CA PRO A 224 19.48 4.20 4.24
C PRO A 224 18.42 4.34 3.14
N ASN A 225 18.36 3.33 2.24
CA ASN A 225 17.23 3.19 1.32
C ASN A 225 15.98 2.70 2.04
N PHE A 226 14.81 3.11 1.53
CA PHE A 226 13.50 2.84 2.11
C PHE A 226 12.67 1.91 1.24
N THR A 227 11.94 1.02 1.88
CA THR A 227 10.86 0.24 1.27
C THR A 227 9.53 0.63 1.91
N PHE A 228 8.61 1.17 1.11
CA PHE A 228 7.25 1.46 1.54
C PHE A 228 6.34 0.29 1.19
N THR A 229 5.74 -0.34 2.20
CA THR A 229 4.69 -1.34 1.99
C THR A 229 3.35 -0.63 1.94
N VAL A 230 2.70 -0.61 0.78
CA VAL A 230 1.48 0.16 0.54
C VAL A 230 0.33 -0.78 0.21
N SER A 231 -0.77 -0.67 0.94
CA SER A 231 -2.01 -1.35 0.55
C SER A 231 -2.74 -0.58 -0.55
N VAL A 232 -3.33 -1.33 -1.49
CA VAL A 232 -4.12 -0.83 -2.61
C VAL A 232 -5.55 -1.33 -2.48
N SER A 233 -6.54 -0.44 -2.59
CA SER A 233 -7.96 -0.73 -2.41
C SER A 233 -8.79 -0.48 -3.68
N GLY A 234 -10.13 -0.42 -3.55
CA GLY A 234 -11.04 -0.43 -4.69
C GLY A 234 -11.14 0.87 -5.49
N ASN A 235 -10.65 2.03 -5.00
CA ASN A 235 -10.76 3.28 -5.76
C ASN A 235 -9.63 3.41 -6.79
N TYR A 236 -9.83 2.78 -7.94
CA TYR A 236 -8.85 2.50 -8.96
C TYR A 236 -7.95 3.69 -9.35
N PHE A 237 -8.54 4.81 -9.77
CA PHE A 237 -7.78 5.97 -10.23
C PHE A 237 -7.09 6.72 -9.07
N PHE A 238 -7.72 6.75 -7.91
CA PHE A 238 -7.11 7.34 -6.72
C PHE A 238 -5.94 6.50 -6.21
N GLU A 239 -6.00 5.17 -6.34
CA GLU A 239 -4.88 4.29 -5.99
C GLU A 239 -3.67 4.49 -6.92
N ILE A 240 -3.90 4.64 -8.23
CA ILE A 240 -2.85 5.03 -9.18
C ILE A 240 -2.22 6.36 -8.75
N ALA A 241 -3.06 7.36 -8.48
CA ALA A 241 -2.62 8.69 -8.07
C ALA A 241 -1.88 8.67 -6.72
N LYS A 242 -2.31 7.83 -5.77
CA LYS A 242 -1.67 7.67 -4.45
C LYS A 242 -0.22 7.22 -4.57
N LEU A 243 0.07 6.19 -5.37
CA LEU A 243 1.43 5.70 -5.55
C LEU A 243 2.33 6.75 -6.23
N ARG A 244 1.79 7.47 -7.22
CA ARG A 244 2.48 8.58 -7.88
C ARG A 244 2.75 9.73 -6.90
N ALA A 245 1.76 10.09 -6.08
CA ALA A 245 1.88 11.13 -5.05
C ALA A 245 2.91 10.75 -3.98
N LEU A 246 3.01 9.48 -3.60
CA LEU A 246 4.03 8.98 -2.67
C LEU A 246 5.44 9.26 -3.19
N ARG A 247 5.70 8.97 -4.47
CA ARG A 247 7.01 9.25 -5.08
C ARG A 247 7.32 10.75 -5.17
N LEU A 248 6.32 11.59 -5.46
CA LEU A 248 6.48 13.05 -5.46
C LEU A 248 6.86 13.58 -4.07
N LEU A 249 6.14 13.14 -3.06
CA LEU A 249 6.40 13.52 -1.68
C LEU A 249 7.77 13.03 -1.20
N TRP A 250 8.14 11.80 -1.57
CA TRP A 250 9.46 11.27 -1.27
C TRP A 250 10.58 12.09 -1.93
N LYS A 251 10.42 12.47 -3.20
CA LYS A 251 11.37 13.33 -3.90
C LYS A 251 11.55 14.68 -3.21
N SER A 252 10.49 15.24 -2.64
CA SER A 252 10.55 16.46 -1.84
C SER A 252 11.39 16.27 -0.57
N LEU A 253 11.21 15.16 0.14
CA LEU A 253 12.03 14.81 1.31
C LEU A 253 13.48 14.54 0.92
N GLN A 254 13.76 13.83 -0.19
CA GLN A 254 15.11 13.65 -0.69
C GLN A 254 15.82 14.98 -0.91
N THR A 255 15.13 15.97 -1.47
CA THR A 255 15.68 17.31 -1.69
C THR A 255 15.99 18.02 -0.39
N GLU A 256 15.09 17.96 0.58
CA GLU A 256 15.24 18.62 1.89
C GLU A 256 16.42 18.03 2.69
N TYR A 257 16.58 16.71 2.67
CA TYR A 257 17.66 16.01 3.36
C TYR A 257 18.94 15.87 2.53
N ASN A 258 18.97 16.43 1.30
CA ASN A 258 20.08 16.30 0.36
C ASN A 258 20.57 14.84 0.22
N THR A 259 19.64 13.92 0.04
CA THR A 259 19.91 12.48 -0.05
C THR A 259 19.46 11.90 -1.39
N THR A 260 20.08 10.78 -1.79
CA THR A 260 19.69 9.96 -2.93
C THR A 260 19.07 8.63 -2.52
N ALA A 261 18.68 8.49 -1.25
CA ALA A 261 18.07 7.27 -0.71
C ALA A 261 16.83 6.86 -1.52
N ASN A 262 16.81 5.62 -2.00
CA ASN A 262 15.75 5.11 -2.85
C ASN A 262 14.42 4.94 -2.10
N CYS A 263 13.33 5.05 -2.86
CA CYS A 263 11.97 4.72 -2.44
C CYS A 263 11.49 3.50 -3.23
N THR A 264 11.59 2.31 -2.64
CA THR A 264 11.00 1.09 -3.21
C THR A 264 9.56 0.96 -2.72
N ILE A 265 8.62 0.70 -3.62
CA ILE A 265 7.20 0.51 -3.29
C ILE A 265 6.83 -0.97 -3.47
N LEU A 266 6.57 -1.65 -2.36
CA LEU A 266 5.94 -2.97 -2.35
C LEU A 266 4.43 -2.79 -2.17
N ALA A 267 3.66 -3.04 -3.23
CA ALA A 267 2.21 -2.94 -3.21
C ALA A 267 1.56 -4.28 -2.86
N VAL A 268 0.55 -4.23 -2.00
CA VAL A 268 -0.26 -5.38 -1.61
C VAL A 268 -1.74 -5.00 -1.64
N PRO A 269 -2.67 -5.90 -2.00
CA PRO A 269 -4.10 -5.64 -1.88
C PRO A 269 -4.51 -5.33 -0.43
N SER A 270 -5.45 -4.40 -0.27
CA SER A 270 -6.03 -4.08 1.03
C SER A 270 -6.76 -5.29 1.63
N LYS A 271 -6.60 -5.49 2.93
CA LYS A 271 -7.43 -6.45 3.68
C LYS A 271 -8.77 -5.85 4.08
N ARG A 272 -8.87 -4.50 4.17
CA ARG A 272 -10.01 -3.79 4.71
C ARG A 272 -11.32 -4.05 3.95
N ASN A 273 -11.26 -4.19 2.63
CA ASN A 273 -12.39 -4.44 1.74
C ASN A 273 -12.58 -5.91 1.33
N LYS A 274 -11.89 -6.85 1.99
CA LYS A 274 -12.08 -8.28 1.74
C LYS A 274 -13.22 -8.83 2.59
N THR A 275 -13.92 -9.82 2.03
CA THR A 275 -15.17 -10.34 2.58
C THR A 275 -15.11 -11.85 2.77
N LEU A 276 -15.84 -12.37 3.77
CA LEU A 276 -15.99 -13.81 4.02
C LEU A 276 -17.04 -14.41 3.10
N TYR A 277 -18.18 -13.74 2.98
CA TYR A 277 -19.27 -14.17 2.11
C TYR A 277 -19.00 -13.71 0.68
N ASP A 278 -19.44 -14.52 -0.27
CA ASP A 278 -19.15 -14.34 -1.69
C ASP A 278 -17.65 -14.10 -1.94
N TYR A 279 -16.83 -14.89 -1.25
CA TYR A 279 -15.38 -14.73 -1.17
C TYR A 279 -14.67 -14.79 -2.53
N ASN A 280 -15.28 -15.44 -3.53
CA ASN A 280 -14.74 -15.46 -4.89
C ASN A 280 -14.65 -14.05 -5.51
N VAL A 281 -15.49 -13.11 -5.08
CA VAL A 281 -15.44 -11.71 -5.51
C VAL A 281 -14.15 -11.04 -5.05
N ASN A 282 -13.48 -11.55 -4.01
CA ASN A 282 -12.16 -11.06 -3.61
C ASN A 282 -11.11 -11.23 -4.73
N MET A 283 -11.23 -12.25 -5.60
CA MET A 283 -10.34 -12.40 -6.78
C MET A 283 -10.48 -11.21 -7.73
N LEU A 284 -11.72 -10.77 -7.96
CA LEU A 284 -12.00 -9.62 -8.84
C LEU A 284 -11.46 -8.33 -8.23
N ARG A 285 -11.68 -8.13 -6.92
CA ARG A 285 -11.16 -6.97 -6.19
C ARG A 285 -9.63 -6.91 -6.27
N THR A 286 -8.95 -8.01 -5.93
CA THR A 286 -7.49 -8.03 -5.94
C THR A 286 -6.90 -7.88 -7.35
N THR A 287 -7.60 -8.32 -8.41
CA THR A 287 -7.17 -8.09 -9.80
C THR A 287 -7.12 -6.59 -10.12
N THR A 288 -8.20 -5.85 -9.85
CA THR A 288 -8.27 -4.40 -10.13
C THR A 288 -7.32 -3.60 -9.24
N GLU A 289 -7.12 -4.00 -7.99
CA GLU A 289 -6.16 -3.40 -7.06
C GLU A 289 -4.71 -3.59 -7.56
N CYS A 290 -4.34 -4.80 -7.97
CA CYS A 290 -3.01 -5.07 -8.54
C CYS A 290 -2.80 -4.35 -9.89
N MET A 291 -3.85 -4.21 -10.69
CA MET A 291 -3.80 -3.43 -11.93
C MET A 291 -3.56 -1.93 -11.62
N ALA A 292 -4.23 -1.36 -10.61
CA ALA A 292 -3.96 0.00 -10.17
C ALA A 292 -2.52 0.17 -9.65
N ALA A 293 -2.00 -0.83 -8.92
CA ALA A 293 -0.63 -0.83 -8.42
C ALA A 293 0.40 -0.83 -9.56
N SER A 294 0.20 -1.64 -10.60
CA SER A 294 1.11 -1.70 -11.75
C SER A 294 1.16 -0.38 -12.52
N ILE A 295 0.01 0.21 -12.80
CA ILE A 295 -0.09 1.50 -13.50
C ILE A 295 0.41 2.66 -12.63
N GLY A 296 0.21 2.58 -11.32
CA GLY A 296 0.65 3.58 -10.35
C GLY A 296 2.15 3.58 -10.07
N GLY A 297 2.90 2.59 -10.59
CA GLY A 297 4.35 2.54 -10.51
C GLY A 297 4.88 1.88 -9.24
N ALA A 298 4.25 0.80 -8.76
CA ALA A 298 4.85 -0.08 -7.76
C ALA A 298 6.09 -0.80 -8.31
N ASP A 299 7.09 -1.08 -7.45
CA ASP A 299 8.28 -1.86 -7.83
C ASP A 299 7.99 -3.36 -7.80
N THR A 300 7.32 -3.81 -6.77
CA THR A 300 6.91 -5.21 -6.60
C THR A 300 5.45 -5.24 -6.18
N ILE A 301 4.67 -6.12 -6.80
CA ILE A 301 3.26 -6.33 -6.47
C ILE A 301 3.12 -7.75 -5.92
N CYS A 302 2.67 -7.85 -4.68
CA CYS A 302 2.43 -9.11 -4.01
C CYS A 302 0.93 -9.29 -3.79
N ASN A 303 0.28 -10.09 -4.62
CA ASN A 303 -1.16 -10.29 -4.54
C ASN A 303 -1.56 -11.07 -3.29
N LEU A 304 -2.77 -10.82 -2.82
CA LEU A 304 -3.40 -11.52 -1.72
C LEU A 304 -4.30 -12.64 -2.25
N ALA A 305 -4.17 -13.85 -1.71
CA ALA A 305 -5.09 -14.93 -2.04
C ALA A 305 -6.52 -14.55 -1.62
N TYR A 306 -7.51 -14.93 -2.43
CA TYR A 306 -8.91 -14.56 -2.23
C TYR A 306 -9.50 -15.03 -0.89
N ASP A 307 -8.95 -16.11 -0.36
CA ASP A 307 -9.35 -16.78 0.87
C ASP A 307 -8.41 -16.49 2.08
N ALA A 308 -7.38 -15.66 1.89
CA ALA A 308 -6.34 -15.42 2.90
C ALA A 308 -6.84 -14.84 4.24
N ILE A 309 -8.08 -14.34 4.30
CA ILE A 309 -8.65 -13.80 5.55
C ILE A 309 -9.26 -14.88 6.45
N TYR A 310 -9.55 -16.08 5.92
CA TYR A 310 -10.21 -17.16 6.66
C TYR A 310 -9.58 -18.55 6.49
N HIS A 311 -8.79 -18.77 5.42
CA HIS A 311 -7.99 -19.98 5.22
C HIS A 311 -6.51 -19.75 5.53
N LYS A 312 -5.83 -20.82 5.93
CA LYS A 312 -4.36 -20.88 5.92
C LYS A 312 -3.86 -20.86 4.49
N ASP A 313 -2.59 -20.50 4.33
CA ASP A 313 -1.93 -20.53 3.01
C ASP A 313 -2.10 -21.90 2.35
N ASN A 314 -2.66 -21.90 1.14
CA ASN A 314 -2.92 -23.11 0.36
C ASN A 314 -2.47 -22.92 -1.10
N GLU A 315 -2.17 -24.05 -1.77
CA GLU A 315 -1.63 -24.04 -3.13
C GLU A 315 -2.59 -23.41 -4.14
N PHE A 316 -3.90 -23.63 -4.00
CA PHE A 316 -4.90 -23.11 -4.93
C PHE A 316 -5.02 -21.60 -4.83
N GLY A 317 -5.19 -21.05 -3.62
CA GLY A 317 -5.31 -19.61 -3.39
C GLY A 317 -4.06 -18.84 -3.87
N GLU A 318 -2.88 -19.35 -3.54
CA GLU A 318 -1.62 -18.74 -3.98
C GLU A 318 -1.40 -18.81 -5.50
N ARG A 319 -1.78 -19.94 -6.12
CA ARG A 319 -1.71 -20.09 -7.57
C ARG A 319 -2.62 -19.11 -8.28
N ILE A 320 -3.85 -18.94 -7.81
CA ILE A 320 -4.80 -17.98 -8.39
C ILE A 320 -4.26 -16.56 -8.21
N ALA A 321 -3.81 -16.19 -7.03
CA ALA A 321 -3.24 -14.85 -6.76
C ALA A 321 -2.07 -14.53 -7.70
N ARG A 322 -1.16 -15.49 -7.91
CA ARG A 322 -0.04 -15.33 -8.85
C ARG A 322 -0.50 -15.27 -10.30
N ASN A 323 -1.46 -16.12 -10.69
CA ASN A 323 -2.00 -16.14 -12.06
C ASN A 323 -2.68 -14.81 -12.42
N GLN A 324 -3.36 -14.15 -11.48
CA GLN A 324 -3.90 -12.79 -11.71
C GLN A 324 -2.79 -11.83 -12.12
N LEU A 325 -1.64 -11.83 -11.43
CA LEU A 325 -0.50 -10.98 -11.78
C LEU A 325 0.14 -11.38 -13.12
N LEU A 326 0.23 -12.68 -13.41
CA LEU A 326 0.72 -13.18 -14.69
C LEU A 326 -0.18 -12.75 -15.86
N ILE A 327 -1.51 -12.78 -15.68
CA ILE A 327 -2.48 -12.28 -16.67
C ILE A 327 -2.26 -10.79 -16.93
N LEU A 328 -2.17 -9.98 -15.85
CA LEU A 328 -1.91 -8.55 -15.97
C LEU A 328 -0.61 -8.26 -16.73
N LYS A 329 0.45 -9.04 -16.46
CA LYS A 329 1.78 -8.85 -17.05
C LYS A 329 1.89 -9.40 -18.46
N LYS A 330 1.41 -10.64 -18.69
CA LYS A 330 1.70 -11.42 -19.92
C LYS A 330 0.57 -11.43 -20.95
N GLU A 331 -0.67 -11.25 -20.52
CA GLU A 331 -1.82 -11.22 -21.42
C GLU A 331 -2.37 -9.79 -21.61
N SER A 332 -2.33 -8.97 -20.54
CA SER A 332 -2.78 -7.57 -20.60
C SER A 332 -1.66 -6.57 -20.89
N TYR A 333 -0.40 -7.03 -20.98
CA TYR A 333 0.78 -6.24 -21.36
C TYR A 333 1.03 -5.00 -20.51
N LEU A 334 0.69 -5.04 -19.19
CA LEU A 334 0.87 -3.90 -18.28
C LEU A 334 2.35 -3.67 -17.85
N ASP A 335 3.29 -4.38 -18.44
CA ASP A 335 4.75 -4.21 -18.24
C ASP A 335 5.45 -3.59 -19.46
N VAL A 336 4.74 -3.36 -20.56
CA VAL A 336 5.36 -2.87 -21.83
C VAL A 336 5.65 -1.37 -21.75
N VAL A 337 4.83 -0.61 -21.03
CA VAL A 337 5.00 0.84 -20.84
C VAL A 337 5.17 1.14 -19.36
N THR A 338 6.25 1.83 -19.01
CA THR A 338 6.60 2.09 -17.61
C THR A 338 5.77 3.19 -16.93
N ASN A 339 5.14 4.08 -17.71
CA ASN A 339 4.41 5.24 -17.19
C ASN A 339 3.10 5.50 -17.96
N PRO A 340 2.19 4.52 -18.08
CA PRO A 340 1.00 4.65 -18.91
C PRO A 340 0.00 5.70 -18.41
N ALA A 341 0.13 6.15 -17.16
CA ALA A 341 -0.73 7.17 -16.55
C ALA A 341 -0.24 8.61 -16.75
N ASP A 342 1.02 8.80 -17.23
CA ASP A 342 1.57 10.14 -17.40
C ASP A 342 0.81 10.94 -18.46
N GLY A 343 0.48 12.20 -18.13
CA GLY A 343 -0.27 13.10 -19.01
C GLY A 343 -1.78 12.86 -19.05
N ALA A 344 -2.30 11.88 -18.32
CA ALA A 344 -3.75 11.71 -18.14
C ALA A 344 -4.30 12.80 -17.21
N TYR A 345 -5.00 13.80 -17.76
CA TYR A 345 -5.42 15.01 -17.03
C TYR A 345 -6.06 14.74 -15.67
N TYR A 346 -6.96 13.77 -15.61
CA TYR A 346 -7.62 13.37 -14.37
C TYR A 346 -6.63 12.81 -13.34
N ILE A 347 -5.78 11.87 -13.76
CA ILE A 347 -4.79 11.24 -12.85
C ILE A 347 -3.78 12.26 -12.38
N GLU A 348 -3.26 13.12 -13.27
CA GLU A 348 -2.33 14.18 -12.88
C GLU A 348 -2.96 15.13 -11.85
N SER A 349 -4.19 15.57 -12.09
CA SER A 349 -4.92 16.46 -11.17
C SER A 349 -5.11 15.82 -9.78
N ILE A 350 -5.55 14.55 -9.71
CA ILE A 350 -5.71 13.85 -8.43
C ILE A 350 -4.35 13.65 -7.74
N THR A 351 -3.32 13.27 -8.49
CA THR A 351 -1.96 13.05 -7.96
C THR A 351 -1.46 14.30 -7.23
N HIS A 352 -1.59 15.48 -7.85
CA HIS A 352 -1.19 16.73 -7.23
C HIS A 352 -2.03 17.10 -6.02
N GLN A 353 -3.35 17.00 -6.11
CA GLN A 353 -4.23 17.32 -5.00
C GLN A 353 -4.00 16.39 -3.79
N LEU A 354 -3.75 15.08 -4.01
CA LEU A 354 -3.38 14.16 -2.95
C LEU A 354 -2.03 14.53 -2.32
N ALA A 355 -1.03 14.85 -3.16
CA ALA A 355 0.29 15.23 -2.68
C ALA A 355 0.25 16.53 -1.86
N GLU A 356 -0.45 17.57 -2.34
CA GLU A 356 -0.61 18.85 -1.63
C GLU A 356 -1.29 18.67 -0.27
N LYS A 357 -2.45 18.00 -0.24
CA LYS A 357 -3.19 17.75 1.02
C LYS A 357 -2.37 16.90 2.00
N ALA A 358 -1.67 15.89 1.49
CA ALA A 358 -0.80 15.07 2.32
C ALA A 358 0.40 15.85 2.87
N LEU A 359 0.98 16.75 2.07
CA LEU A 359 2.07 17.62 2.50
C LEU A 359 1.62 18.61 3.59
N GLU A 360 0.42 19.18 3.45
CA GLU A 360 -0.18 20.04 4.48
C GLU A 360 -0.38 19.29 5.81
N LEU A 361 -0.94 18.07 5.73
CA LEU A 361 -1.12 17.24 6.92
C LEU A 361 0.22 16.82 7.53
N PHE A 362 1.21 16.43 6.70
CA PHE A 362 2.56 16.12 7.14
C PHE A 362 3.19 17.29 7.90
N LYS A 363 3.15 18.50 7.33
CA LYS A 363 3.66 19.72 7.99
C LYS A 363 2.96 19.99 9.32
N SER A 364 1.66 19.74 9.41
CA SER A 364 0.91 19.86 10.66
C SER A 364 1.39 18.84 11.72
N ILE A 365 1.70 17.61 11.33
CA ILE A 365 2.24 16.58 12.21
C ILE A 365 3.63 16.98 12.72
N GLU A 366 4.49 17.47 11.84
CA GLU A 366 5.83 17.93 12.23
C GLU A 366 5.77 19.13 13.17
N ALA A 367 4.90 20.11 12.91
CA ALA A 367 4.70 21.27 13.77
C ALA A 367 4.23 20.91 15.19
N THR A 368 3.62 19.72 15.37
CA THR A 368 3.16 19.22 16.69
C THR A 368 4.14 18.21 17.32
N GLY A 369 5.37 18.14 16.81
CA GLY A 369 6.47 17.37 17.40
C GLY A 369 6.77 16.05 16.70
N GLY A 370 6.32 15.85 15.46
CA GLY A 370 6.61 14.71 14.61
C GLY A 370 5.69 13.50 14.84
N PHE A 371 5.93 12.45 14.08
CA PHE A 371 5.06 11.27 14.06
C PHE A 371 5.04 10.53 15.40
N LEU A 372 6.22 10.30 15.99
CA LEU A 372 6.36 9.58 17.25
C LEU A 372 5.68 10.30 18.43
N SER A 373 5.76 11.63 18.47
CA SER A 373 5.06 12.45 19.48
C SER A 373 3.54 12.31 19.33
N ASN A 374 3.03 12.38 18.09
CA ASN A 374 1.61 12.26 17.80
C ASN A 374 1.08 10.83 18.00
N LEU A 375 1.91 9.78 17.83
CA LEU A 375 1.57 8.42 18.25
C LEU A 375 1.43 8.30 19.76
N LYS A 376 2.38 8.86 20.53
CA LYS A 376 2.37 8.83 22.02
C LYS A 376 1.20 9.59 22.60
N SER A 377 0.80 10.72 21.99
CA SER A 377 -0.37 11.50 22.38
C SER A 377 -1.69 10.98 21.80
N HIS A 378 -1.64 9.84 21.07
CA HIS A 378 -2.77 9.16 20.46
C HIS A 378 -3.53 9.96 19.37
N GLN A 379 -2.93 11.04 18.83
CA GLN A 379 -3.58 11.87 17.81
C GLN A 379 -3.72 11.10 16.48
N ILE A 380 -2.69 10.35 16.06
CA ILE A 380 -2.73 9.52 14.83
C ILE A 380 -3.85 8.49 14.94
N GLN A 381 -3.89 7.74 16.05
CA GLN A 381 -4.92 6.71 16.28
C GLN A 381 -6.33 7.28 16.29
N LYS A 382 -6.51 8.47 16.92
CA LYS A 382 -7.80 9.17 16.96
C LYS A 382 -8.26 9.55 15.55
N LYS A 383 -7.37 10.12 14.74
CA LYS A 383 -7.69 10.56 13.38
C LYS A 383 -8.02 9.38 12.44
N ILE A 384 -7.30 8.26 12.57
CA ILE A 384 -7.64 7.03 11.85
C ILE A 384 -9.01 6.49 12.27
N LYS A 385 -9.33 6.50 13.56
CA LYS A 385 -10.66 6.07 14.05
C LYS A 385 -11.79 6.97 13.55
N GLU A 386 -11.56 8.27 13.48
CA GLU A 386 -12.53 9.24 12.93
C GLU A 386 -12.83 8.97 11.46
N SER A 387 -11.79 8.71 10.63
CA SER A 387 -11.97 8.39 9.22
C SER A 387 -12.60 7.01 9.01
N ALA A 388 -12.17 6.00 9.78
CA ALA A 388 -12.76 4.67 9.77
C ALA A 388 -14.25 4.66 10.14
N ALA A 389 -14.67 5.51 11.10
CA ALA A 389 -16.08 5.64 11.46
C ALA A 389 -16.91 6.24 10.32
N LYS A 390 -16.41 7.27 9.64
CA LYS A 390 -17.08 7.85 8.47
C LYS A 390 -17.24 6.84 7.33
N GLU A 391 -16.19 6.08 7.04
CA GLU A 391 -16.24 5.02 6.02
C GLU A 391 -17.24 3.93 6.41
N GLN A 392 -17.31 3.56 7.70
CA GLN A 392 -18.30 2.60 8.20
C GLN A 392 -19.74 3.12 8.05
N GLU A 393 -19.99 4.41 8.25
CA GLU A 393 -21.29 5.04 8.02
C GLU A 393 -21.69 4.97 6.53
N LEU A 394 -20.74 5.22 5.61
CA LEU A 394 -20.98 5.07 4.17
C LEU A 394 -21.29 3.62 3.81
N PHE A 395 -20.59 2.67 4.39
CA PHE A 395 -20.85 1.23 4.21
C PHE A 395 -22.23 0.83 4.75
N ASN A 396 -22.57 1.27 5.95
CA ASN A 396 -23.85 0.94 6.59
C ASN A 396 -25.05 1.55 5.84
N SER A 397 -24.84 2.71 5.19
CA SER A 397 -25.85 3.38 4.36
C SER A 397 -25.84 2.96 2.88
N GLU A 398 -25.09 1.92 2.52
CA GLU A 398 -24.91 1.41 1.14
C GLU A 398 -24.37 2.45 0.14
N LYS A 399 -23.81 3.55 0.62
CA LYS A 399 -23.08 4.52 -0.23
C LYS A 399 -21.69 3.98 -0.60
N GLU A 400 -21.05 3.27 0.31
CA GLU A 400 -19.88 2.43 0.05
C GLU A 400 -20.34 0.98 -0.10
N VAL A 401 -20.11 0.38 -1.28
CA VAL A 401 -20.65 -0.93 -1.62
C VAL A 401 -19.55 -1.99 -1.64
N LEU A 402 -19.74 -3.05 -0.87
CA LEU A 402 -19.02 -4.31 -1.04
C LEU A 402 -20.00 -5.36 -1.60
N VAL A 403 -19.85 -5.65 -2.89
CA VAL A 403 -20.68 -6.62 -3.61
C VAL A 403 -20.67 -7.98 -2.91
N GLY A 404 -21.85 -8.57 -2.77
CA GLY A 404 -22.02 -9.85 -2.05
C GLY A 404 -22.12 -9.70 -0.52
N THR A 405 -21.86 -8.49 0.04
CA THR A 405 -21.81 -8.29 1.50
C THR A 405 -22.89 -7.36 2.02
N ASN A 406 -22.87 -6.07 1.68
CA ASN A 406 -23.93 -5.12 2.04
C ASN A 406 -24.91 -4.87 0.89
N LYS A 407 -24.56 -5.27 -0.34
CA LYS A 407 -25.41 -5.18 -1.51
C LYS A 407 -25.25 -6.41 -2.41
N TYR A 408 -26.32 -6.83 -3.09
CA TYR A 408 -26.34 -8.04 -3.95
C TYR A 408 -25.98 -9.33 -3.20
N ILE A 409 -26.53 -9.50 -2.01
CA ILE A 409 -26.21 -10.59 -1.07
C ILE A 409 -26.75 -11.92 -1.58
N ASN A 410 -25.92 -12.98 -1.64
CA ASN A 410 -26.36 -14.35 -1.73
C ASN A 410 -26.71 -14.87 -0.32
N LYS A 411 -28.00 -15.04 -0.03
CA LYS A 411 -28.49 -15.45 1.30
C LYS A 411 -28.20 -16.92 1.65
N GLU A 412 -27.94 -17.75 0.64
CA GLU A 412 -27.68 -19.18 0.84
C GLU A 412 -26.19 -19.48 1.05
N ASP A 413 -25.35 -18.48 0.87
CA ASP A 413 -23.91 -18.61 1.07
C ASP A 413 -23.58 -18.78 2.57
N LYS A 414 -22.81 -19.82 2.91
CA LYS A 414 -22.38 -20.18 4.26
C LYS A 414 -20.89 -20.36 4.30
N ILE A 415 -20.26 -19.98 5.41
CA ILE A 415 -18.80 -20.01 5.56
C ILE A 415 -18.34 -20.57 6.90
N LYS A 416 -19.24 -20.77 7.86
CA LYS A 416 -18.92 -21.12 9.25
C LYS A 416 -18.04 -22.37 9.38
N GLU A 417 -18.32 -23.40 8.57
CA GLU A 417 -17.59 -24.68 8.60
C GLU A 417 -16.24 -24.61 7.87
N ASP A 418 -16.04 -23.57 7.01
CA ASP A 418 -14.83 -23.41 6.20
C ASP A 418 -13.78 -22.50 6.87
N LEU A 419 -14.06 -21.97 8.07
CA LEU A 419 -13.14 -21.06 8.77
C LEU A 419 -11.97 -21.84 9.40
N GLU A 420 -10.78 -21.72 8.83
CA GLU A 420 -9.52 -22.23 9.43
C GLU A 420 -8.80 -21.19 10.30
N LEU A 421 -9.01 -19.90 10.01
CA LEU A 421 -8.45 -18.78 10.74
C LEU A 421 -9.57 -17.94 11.33
N TYR A 422 -9.29 -17.28 12.46
CA TYR A 422 -10.21 -16.30 13.05
C TYR A 422 -10.11 -14.98 12.28
N PRO A 423 -11.15 -14.58 11.51
CA PRO A 423 -11.05 -13.49 10.53
C PRO A 423 -11.35 -12.10 11.09
N PHE A 424 -11.58 -11.98 12.38
CA PHE A 424 -12.00 -10.73 13.02
C PHE A 424 -10.90 -10.15 13.92
N VAL A 425 -11.08 -8.91 14.35
CA VAL A 425 -10.18 -8.29 15.32
C VAL A 425 -10.13 -9.12 16.60
N LYS A 426 -8.90 -9.50 17.01
CA LYS A 426 -8.68 -10.18 18.29
C LYS A 426 -8.68 -9.18 19.43
N THR A 427 -9.52 -9.39 20.44
CA THR A 427 -9.71 -8.47 21.57
C THR A 427 -8.92 -8.90 22.82
N ASN A 428 -7.74 -9.48 22.66
CA ASN A 428 -6.90 -9.87 23.79
C ASN A 428 -6.34 -8.62 24.47
N ALA A 429 -6.86 -8.31 25.66
CA ALA A 429 -6.36 -7.20 26.47
C ALA A 429 -4.92 -7.46 26.91
N ARG A 430 -4.02 -6.51 26.64
CA ARG A 430 -2.63 -6.52 27.10
C ARG A 430 -2.16 -5.11 27.46
N LYS A 431 -1.16 -5.00 28.30
CA LYS A 431 -0.54 -3.72 28.62
C LYS A 431 0.30 -3.25 27.43
N THR A 432 0.06 -2.04 26.98
CA THR A 432 0.80 -1.37 25.89
C THR A 432 1.27 0.01 26.32
N LEU A 433 2.34 0.51 25.72
CA LEU A 433 2.86 1.87 25.93
C LEU A 433 1.98 2.92 25.28
N ILE A 434 1.46 2.59 24.10
CA ILE A 434 0.50 3.42 23.36
C ILE A 434 -0.70 2.59 22.93
N ILE A 435 -1.79 3.24 22.58
CA ILE A 435 -2.92 2.56 21.92
C ILE A 435 -2.46 2.08 20.54
N PRO A 436 -2.50 0.78 20.24
CA PRO A 436 -2.08 0.28 18.93
C PRO A 436 -3.05 0.71 17.83
N ILE A 437 -2.52 0.85 16.62
CA ILE A 437 -3.32 0.99 15.40
C ILE A 437 -3.74 -0.42 14.97
N ILE A 438 -5.02 -0.72 15.04
CA ILE A 438 -5.56 -2.05 14.80
C ILE A 438 -6.21 -2.11 13.44
N GLU A 439 -5.73 -3.03 12.59
CA GLU A 439 -6.37 -3.35 11.31
C GLU A 439 -7.76 -3.94 11.54
N LYS A 440 -8.76 -3.51 10.78
CA LYS A 440 -10.13 -3.99 10.86
C LYS A 440 -10.76 -3.97 9.47
N ARG A 441 -11.45 -5.05 9.09
CA ARG A 441 -12.21 -5.11 7.84
C ARG A 441 -13.54 -4.37 7.98
N LEU A 442 -14.00 -3.78 6.88
CA LEU A 442 -15.23 -2.98 6.84
C LEU A 442 -16.47 -3.84 7.09
N ALA A 443 -16.45 -5.08 6.60
CA ALA A 443 -17.57 -6.02 6.68
C ALA A 443 -17.71 -6.75 8.02
N GLU A 444 -16.75 -6.69 8.94
CA GLU A 444 -16.67 -7.54 10.14
C GLU A 444 -17.96 -7.62 10.95
N THR A 445 -18.60 -6.49 11.19
CA THR A 445 -19.83 -6.46 12.03
C THR A 445 -21.00 -7.19 11.37
N VAL A 446 -21.17 -7.01 10.06
CA VAL A 446 -22.24 -7.68 9.28
C VAL A 446 -21.98 -9.18 9.22
N GLU A 447 -20.73 -9.56 8.95
CA GLU A 447 -20.30 -10.95 8.86
C GLU A 447 -20.42 -11.68 10.21
N GLN A 448 -20.01 -11.05 11.32
CA GLN A 448 -20.19 -11.61 12.66
C GLN A 448 -21.66 -11.89 13.01
N ASN A 449 -22.56 -10.98 12.60
CA ASN A 449 -23.98 -11.19 12.83
C ASN A 449 -24.51 -12.35 11.98
N ARG A 450 -24.15 -12.41 10.70
CA ARG A 450 -24.56 -13.48 9.80
C ARG A 450 -24.06 -14.87 10.27
N LEU A 451 -22.82 -14.96 10.75
CA LEU A 451 -22.25 -16.20 11.30
C LEU A 451 -22.98 -16.73 12.55
N LYS A 452 -23.67 -15.86 13.31
CA LYS A 452 -24.51 -16.30 14.45
C LYS A 452 -25.80 -16.97 14.00
N ASP A 453 -26.28 -16.60 12.82
CA ASP A 453 -27.52 -17.08 12.25
C ASP A 453 -27.34 -18.38 11.42
N GLU A 454 -26.06 -18.75 11.12
CA GLU A 454 -25.69 -20.04 10.54
C GLU A 454 -25.56 -21.15 11.60
#